data_5f222efe65fb67c827645e513a3f80ad
#
_entry.id   5f222efe65fb67c827645e513a3f80ad
#
_cell.length_a   1.000
_cell.length_b   1.000
_cell.length_c   1.000
_cell.angle_alpha   90.00
_cell.angle_beta   90.00
_cell.angle_gamma   90.00
#
_symmetry.space_group_name_H-M   'P 1'
#
loop_
_entity.id
_entity.type
_entity.pdbx_description
1 polymer ?
#
loop_
_entity_poly.entity_id
_entity_poly.type
_entity_poly.pdbx_seq_one_letter_code
_entity_poly.pdbx_strand_id
1 'polypeptide(L)'
;QDRVEKLQDGYDWSIVRTFCLRVIRCIDNLENRIDRLNENDESVLQLEEVRDELLFALESSGVEQYRPDIGTDYRGQEKLAEAIKEKETTREPSQVGTIAKVVRPGYRYVTDEDSYKVVRTAQVKLFG
;
A
#
# COMPACT_ATOMS: atom_id res chain seq x y z
N GLN A 1 3.90 11.66 33.19
CA GLN A 1 3.29 10.37 32.78
C GLN A 1 2.87 10.39 31.32
N ASP A 2 2.16 11.41 30.86
CA ASP A 2 1.73 11.52 29.47
C ASP A 2 2.92 11.52 28.49
N ARG A 3 4.03 12.12 28.88
CA ARG A 3 5.21 12.21 28.06
C ARG A 3 5.90 10.85 27.88
N VAL A 4 5.94 10.06 28.94
CA VAL A 4 6.52 8.70 28.92
C VAL A 4 5.65 7.78 28.08
N GLU A 5 4.33 7.89 28.22
CA GLU A 5 3.38 7.10 27.43
C GLU A 5 3.50 7.42 25.94
N LYS A 6 3.60 8.71 25.58
CA LYS A 6 3.75 9.11 24.19
C LYS A 6 5.06 8.62 23.58
N LEU A 7 6.16 8.65 24.35
CA LEU A 7 7.45 8.14 23.89
C LEU A 7 7.41 6.63 23.71
N GLN A 8 6.76 5.92 24.62
CA GLN A 8 6.63 4.48 24.54
C GLN A 8 5.74 4.08 23.36
N ASP A 9 4.62 4.77 23.16
CA ASP A 9 3.72 4.52 22.04
C ASP A 9 4.44 4.74 20.70
N GLY A 10 5.26 5.80 20.60
CA GLY A 10 6.06 6.07 19.41
C GLY A 10 7.11 5.00 19.16
N TYR A 11 7.72 4.49 20.23
CA TYR A 11 8.71 3.40 20.13
C TYR A 11 8.04 2.10 19.70
N ASP A 12 6.91 1.76 20.30
CA ASP A 12 6.15 0.56 19.96
C ASP A 12 5.66 0.63 18.51
N TRP A 13 5.19 1.78 18.06
CA TRP A 13 4.78 1.99 16.68
C TRP A 13 5.95 1.80 15.72
N SER A 14 7.13 2.32 16.07
CA SER A 14 8.33 2.16 15.23
C SER A 14 8.67 0.69 15.02
N ILE A 15 8.58 -0.13 16.06
CA ILE A 15 8.84 -1.57 15.98
C ILE A 15 7.79 -2.25 15.08
N VAL A 16 6.51 -1.98 15.33
CA VAL A 16 5.41 -2.54 14.55
C VAL A 16 5.56 -2.16 13.07
N ARG A 17 5.82 -0.88 12.80
CA ARG A 17 5.98 -0.39 11.44
C ARG A 17 7.15 -1.07 10.74
N THR A 18 8.28 -1.20 11.41
CA THR A 18 9.47 -1.82 10.83
C THR A 18 9.21 -3.29 10.49
N PHE A 19 8.55 -4.02 11.38
CA PHE A 19 8.18 -5.41 11.12
C PHE A 19 7.23 -5.52 9.93
N CYS A 20 6.18 -4.68 9.91
CA CYS A 20 5.22 -4.67 8.82
C CYS A 20 5.87 -4.35 7.47
N LEU A 21 6.80 -3.40 7.44
CA LEU A 21 7.52 -3.05 6.20
C LEU A 21 8.33 -4.24 5.67
N ARG A 22 8.89 -5.06 6.55
CA ARG A 22 9.59 -6.29 6.14
C ARG A 22 8.66 -7.31 5.51
N VAL A 23 7.49 -7.51 6.12
CA VAL A 23 6.47 -8.44 5.59
C VAL A 23 5.94 -7.92 4.25
N ILE A 24 5.67 -6.61 4.16
CA ILE A 24 5.19 -5.97 2.93
C ILE A 24 6.21 -6.14 1.81
N ARG A 25 7.50 -6.03 2.13
CA ARG A 25 8.57 -6.25 1.15
C ARG A 25 8.57 -7.69 0.61
N CYS A 26 8.29 -8.66 1.48
CA CYS A 26 8.14 -10.05 1.03
C CYS A 26 6.96 -10.19 0.07
N ILE A 27 5.85 -9.52 0.35
CA ILE A 27 4.67 -9.52 -0.53
C ILE A 27 5.02 -8.90 -1.88
N ASP A 28 5.72 -7.76 -1.88
CA ASP A 28 6.16 -7.11 -3.13
C ASP A 28 7.04 -8.04 -3.96
N ASN A 29 7.97 -8.75 -3.32
CA ASN A 29 8.86 -9.69 -4.01
C ASN A 29 8.08 -10.87 -4.60
N LEU A 30 7.07 -11.36 -3.89
CA LEU A 30 6.20 -12.43 -4.38
C LEU A 30 5.40 -11.95 -5.59
N GLU A 31 4.84 -10.75 -5.53
CA GLU A 31 4.11 -10.16 -6.66
C GLU A 31 5.01 -10.02 -7.89
N ASN A 32 6.24 -9.57 -7.71
CA ASN A 32 7.20 -9.45 -8.81
C ASN A 32 7.52 -10.81 -9.41
N ARG A 33 7.64 -11.86 -8.61
CA ARG A 33 7.87 -13.22 -9.12
C ARG A 33 6.67 -13.75 -9.88
N ILE A 34 5.47 -13.53 -9.35
CA ILE A 34 4.23 -13.93 -10.01
C ILE A 34 4.11 -13.26 -11.38
N ASP A 35 4.40 -11.96 -11.45
CA ASP A 35 4.32 -11.21 -12.70
C ASP A 35 5.31 -11.68 -13.77
N ARG A 36 6.43 -12.27 -13.37
CA ARG A 36 7.45 -12.79 -14.28
C ARG A 36 7.17 -14.20 -14.78
N LEU A 37 6.28 -14.92 -14.11
CA LEU A 37 5.93 -16.29 -14.47
C LEU A 37 4.81 -16.31 -15.50
N ASN A 38 4.79 -17.36 -16.31
CA ASN A 38 3.69 -17.62 -17.23
C ASN A 38 2.45 -18.00 -16.42
N GLU A 39 1.29 -17.50 -16.80
CA GLU A 39 0.02 -17.76 -16.13
C GLU A 39 -0.28 -19.26 -15.95
N ASN A 40 0.26 -20.10 -16.84
CA ASN A 40 0.06 -21.53 -16.80
C ASN A 40 1.09 -22.27 -15.93
N ASP A 41 2.02 -21.57 -15.31
CA ASP A 41 3.02 -22.19 -14.45
C ASP A 41 2.37 -22.60 -13.12
N GLU A 42 2.58 -23.85 -12.73
CA GLU A 42 2.04 -24.40 -11.47
C GLU A 42 2.54 -23.61 -10.25
N SER A 43 3.73 -23.04 -10.33
CA SER A 43 4.31 -22.25 -9.24
C SER A 43 3.52 -20.99 -8.93
N VAL A 44 2.76 -20.45 -9.90
CA VAL A 44 1.98 -19.22 -9.73
C VAL A 44 0.96 -19.39 -8.60
N LEU A 45 0.21 -20.50 -8.62
CA LEU A 45 -0.79 -20.78 -7.58
C LEU A 45 -0.16 -20.89 -6.20
N GLN A 46 1.00 -21.54 -6.09
CA GLN A 46 1.71 -21.67 -4.82
C GLN A 46 2.18 -20.32 -4.30
N LEU A 47 2.73 -19.49 -5.18
CA LEU A 47 3.20 -18.14 -4.79
C LEU A 47 2.03 -17.25 -4.39
N GLU A 48 0.90 -17.33 -5.10
CA GLU A 48 -0.32 -16.59 -4.76
C GLU A 48 -0.84 -17.00 -3.38
N GLU A 49 -0.82 -18.29 -3.06
CA GLU A 49 -1.25 -18.79 -1.75
C GLU A 49 -0.37 -18.23 -0.62
N VAL A 50 0.94 -18.21 -0.80
CA VAL A 50 1.86 -17.64 0.18
C VAL A 50 1.61 -16.15 0.35
N ARG A 51 1.47 -15.43 -0.77
CA ARG A 51 1.14 -14.00 -0.75
C ARG A 51 -0.15 -13.75 0.05
N ASP A 52 -1.19 -14.51 -0.22
CA ASP A 52 -2.48 -14.35 0.43
C ASP A 52 -2.42 -14.65 1.93
N GLU A 53 -1.62 -15.63 2.33
CA GLU A 53 -1.38 -15.91 3.75
C GLU A 53 -0.69 -14.74 4.47
N LEU A 54 0.29 -14.12 3.81
CA LEU A 54 0.98 -12.95 4.37
C LEU A 54 0.04 -11.76 4.49
N LEU A 55 -0.78 -11.53 3.47
CA LEU A 55 -1.80 -10.47 3.51
C LEU A 55 -2.80 -10.72 4.62
N PHE A 56 -3.24 -11.97 4.79
CA PHE A 56 -4.15 -12.35 5.85
C PHE A 56 -3.53 -12.13 7.23
N ALA A 57 -2.25 -12.46 7.40
CA ALA A 57 -1.55 -12.22 8.66
C ALA A 57 -1.51 -10.74 9.02
N LEU A 58 -1.22 -9.88 8.04
CA LEU A 58 -1.24 -8.43 8.24
C LEU A 58 -2.65 -7.94 8.59
N GLU A 59 -3.64 -8.36 7.81
CA GLU A 59 -5.03 -7.97 8.01
C GLU A 59 -5.55 -8.38 9.39
N SER A 60 -5.24 -9.61 9.81
CA SER A 60 -5.61 -10.13 11.13
C SER A 60 -4.98 -9.33 12.26
N SER A 61 -3.86 -8.68 12.01
CA SER A 61 -3.15 -7.83 12.97
C SER A 61 -3.57 -6.37 12.89
N GLY A 62 -4.51 -6.03 12.03
CA GLY A 62 -5.03 -4.68 11.88
C GLY A 62 -4.36 -3.86 10.76
N VAL A 63 -3.47 -4.47 9.97
CA VAL A 63 -2.81 -3.77 8.85
C VAL A 63 -3.51 -4.16 7.56
N GLU A 64 -4.18 -3.19 6.94
CA GLU A 64 -4.91 -3.43 5.71
C GLU A 64 -4.21 -2.79 4.51
N GLN A 65 -4.27 -3.50 3.38
CA GLN A 65 -3.83 -2.98 2.10
C GLN A 65 -4.93 -2.09 1.53
N TYR A 66 -4.53 -0.98 0.93
CA TYR A 66 -5.50 -0.10 0.26
C TYR A 66 -4.96 0.35 -1.10
N ARG A 67 -5.89 0.61 -2.01
CA ARG A 67 -5.59 1.12 -3.35
C ARG A 67 -6.47 2.34 -3.58
N PRO A 68 -5.88 3.51 -3.87
CA PRO A 68 -6.69 4.68 -4.26
C PRO A 68 -7.52 4.39 -5.51
N ASP A 69 -8.71 4.96 -5.57
CA ASP A 69 -9.62 4.73 -6.70
C ASP A 69 -9.12 5.45 -7.95
N ILE A 70 -9.09 4.71 -9.06
CA ILE A 70 -8.71 5.25 -10.35
C ILE A 70 -9.76 6.26 -10.81
N GLY A 71 -9.30 7.37 -11.38
CA GLY A 71 -10.19 8.43 -11.87
C GLY A 71 -10.56 9.47 -10.83
N THR A 72 -10.15 9.29 -9.58
CA THR A 72 -10.38 10.28 -8.53
C THR A 72 -9.27 11.33 -8.51
N ASP A 73 -9.61 12.53 -8.04
CA ASP A 73 -8.67 13.64 -7.93
C ASP A 73 -7.59 13.28 -6.89
N TYR A 74 -6.33 13.48 -7.26
CA TYR A 74 -5.22 13.27 -6.34
C TYR A 74 -5.22 14.28 -5.18
N ARG A 75 -5.77 15.45 -5.38
CA ARG A 75 -5.88 16.47 -4.32
C ARG A 75 -6.68 15.93 -3.15
N GLY A 76 -6.14 16.07 -1.95
CA GLY A 76 -6.75 15.54 -0.75
C GLY A 76 -6.32 14.12 -0.40
N GLN A 77 -5.57 13.46 -1.28
CA GLN A 77 -5.11 12.09 -1.06
C GLN A 77 -3.59 12.00 -0.80
N GLU A 78 -2.92 13.14 -0.66
CA GLU A 78 -1.45 13.19 -0.54
C GLU A 78 -0.92 12.48 0.69
N LYS A 79 -1.71 12.34 1.73
CA LYS A 79 -1.31 11.61 2.94
C LYS A 79 -1.33 10.09 2.73
N LEU A 80 -2.16 9.62 1.82
CA LEU A 80 -2.35 8.19 1.56
C LEU A 80 -1.60 7.71 0.32
N ALA A 81 -1.30 8.60 -0.61
CA ALA A 81 -0.72 8.24 -1.89
C ALA A 81 0.35 9.22 -2.31
N GLU A 82 1.43 8.68 -2.87
CA GLU A 82 2.53 9.44 -3.43
C GLU A 82 2.45 9.36 -4.96
N ALA A 83 2.45 10.50 -5.63
CA ALA A 83 2.43 10.55 -7.09
C ALA A 83 3.86 10.40 -7.63
N ILE A 84 4.07 9.46 -8.55
CA ILE A 84 5.36 9.31 -9.23
C ILE A 84 5.51 10.39 -10.30
N LYS A 85 6.74 10.62 -10.76
CA LYS A 85 7.05 11.66 -11.75
C LYS A 85 6.41 11.39 -13.11
N GLU A 86 6.36 10.12 -13.51
CA GLU A 86 5.79 9.73 -14.81
C GLU A 86 4.28 10.01 -14.82
N LYS A 87 3.80 10.54 -15.94
CA LYS A 87 2.40 10.85 -16.14
C LYS A 87 1.84 9.99 -17.26
N GLU A 88 0.57 9.63 -17.14
CA GLU A 88 -0.15 8.98 -18.23
C GLU A 88 -0.75 10.06 -19.13
N THR A 89 -0.54 9.92 -20.44
CA THR A 89 -1.06 10.88 -21.40
C THR A 89 -2.58 10.76 -21.50
N THR A 90 -3.27 11.89 -21.49
CA THR A 90 -4.72 11.95 -21.71
C THR A 90 -5.07 13.02 -22.69
N ARG A 91 -6.13 12.79 -23.48
CA ARG A 91 -6.69 13.78 -24.41
C ARG A 91 -7.79 14.62 -23.76
N GLU A 92 -8.25 14.20 -22.57
CA GLU A 92 -9.32 14.87 -21.87
C GLU A 92 -8.77 15.76 -20.76
N PRO A 93 -8.91 17.10 -20.88
CA PRO A 93 -8.41 18.02 -19.84
C PRO A 93 -9.00 17.77 -18.47
N SER A 94 -10.22 17.25 -18.40
CA SER A 94 -10.90 16.97 -17.14
C SER A 94 -10.23 15.85 -16.35
N GLN A 95 -9.43 14.99 -17.01
CA GLN A 95 -8.73 13.90 -16.35
C GLN A 95 -7.39 14.31 -15.74
N VAL A 96 -6.83 15.44 -16.15
CA VAL A 96 -5.52 15.90 -15.67
C VAL A 96 -5.56 16.06 -14.15
N GLY A 97 -4.58 15.45 -13.48
CA GLY A 97 -4.50 15.46 -12.02
C GLY A 97 -5.27 14.36 -11.33
N THR A 98 -5.98 13.51 -12.08
CA THR A 98 -6.65 12.34 -11.52
C THR A 98 -5.73 11.11 -11.56
N ILE A 99 -6.04 10.12 -10.74
CA ILE A 99 -5.25 8.89 -10.65
C ILE A 99 -5.51 8.02 -11.86
N ALA A 100 -4.44 7.74 -12.63
CA ALA A 100 -4.51 6.89 -13.82
C ALA A 100 -4.25 5.42 -13.47
N LYS A 101 -3.35 5.17 -12.52
CA LYS A 101 -2.92 3.81 -12.19
C LYS A 101 -2.36 3.78 -10.77
N VAL A 102 -2.61 2.68 -10.07
CA VAL A 102 -1.93 2.39 -8.80
C VAL A 102 -0.68 1.58 -9.12
N VAL A 103 0.49 2.15 -8.90
CA VAL A 103 1.78 1.52 -9.17
C VAL A 103 2.09 0.49 -8.10
N ARG A 104 1.81 0.84 -6.84
CA ARG A 104 1.94 -0.09 -5.73
C ARG A 104 0.89 0.26 -4.66
N PRO A 105 0.31 -0.74 -3.99
CA PRO A 105 -0.67 -0.47 -2.95
C PRO A 105 -0.03 0.15 -1.71
N GLY A 106 -0.82 0.85 -0.93
CA GLY A 106 -0.44 1.32 0.39
C GLY A 106 -0.90 0.36 1.46
N TYR A 107 -0.40 0.55 2.66
CA TYR A 107 -0.79 -0.23 3.84
C TYR A 107 -1.01 0.71 5.00
N ARG A 108 -2.06 0.47 5.77
CA ARG A 108 -2.39 1.28 6.94
C ARG A 108 -2.77 0.40 8.12
N TYR A 109 -2.35 0.83 9.30
CA TYR A 109 -2.69 0.18 10.55
C TYR A 109 -3.93 0.86 11.12
N VAL A 110 -5.02 0.11 11.23
CA VAL A 110 -6.29 0.63 11.73
C VAL A 110 -6.30 0.49 13.24
N THR A 111 -6.32 1.62 13.95
CA THR A 111 -6.29 1.64 15.41
C THR A 111 -7.69 1.75 16.01
N ASP A 112 -8.64 2.33 15.25
CA ASP A 112 -10.01 2.56 15.67
C ASP A 112 -10.86 2.76 14.43
N GLU A 113 -12.18 2.81 14.57
CA GLU A 113 -13.09 2.95 13.41
C GLU A 113 -12.75 4.12 12.49
N ASP A 114 -12.33 5.25 13.10
CA ASP A 114 -12.02 6.47 12.36
C ASP A 114 -10.54 6.84 12.40
N SER A 115 -9.68 5.99 12.98
CA SER A 115 -8.26 6.30 13.15
C SER A 115 -7.38 5.24 12.54
N TYR A 116 -6.34 5.69 11.84
CA TYR A 116 -5.35 4.79 11.26
C TYR A 116 -3.99 5.47 11.23
N LYS A 117 -2.95 4.66 11.08
CA LYS A 117 -1.58 5.12 10.86
C LYS A 117 -1.08 4.51 9.56
N VAL A 118 -0.51 5.33 8.68
CA VAL A 118 0.03 4.85 7.42
C VAL A 118 1.34 4.13 7.69
N VAL A 119 1.39 2.86 7.28
CA VAL A 119 2.62 2.06 7.31
C VAL A 119 3.48 2.39 6.09
N ARG A 120 2.85 2.40 4.91
CA ARG A 120 3.48 2.75 3.64
C ARG A 120 2.43 3.36 2.72
N THR A 121 2.74 4.51 2.14
CA THR A 121 1.84 5.16 1.18
C THR A 121 1.73 4.33 -0.10
N ALA A 122 0.58 4.40 -0.75
CA ALA A 122 0.42 3.90 -2.11
C ALA A 122 1.26 4.77 -3.06
N GLN A 123 1.67 4.22 -4.18
CA GLN A 123 2.26 4.99 -5.27
C GLN A 123 1.31 4.97 -6.45
N VAL A 124 1.05 6.14 -6.99
CA VAL A 124 0.09 6.31 -8.09
C VAL A 124 0.72 7.09 -9.23
N LYS A 125 0.23 6.81 -10.43
CA LYS A 125 0.56 7.54 -11.64
C LYS A 125 -0.64 8.40 -12.00
N LEU A 126 -0.41 9.67 -12.25
CA LEU A 126 -1.48 10.62 -12.57
C LEU A 126 -1.56 10.83 -14.08
N PHE A 127 -2.74 11.26 -14.54
CA PHE A 127 -2.89 11.81 -15.89
C PHE A 127 -2.30 13.23 -15.92
N GLY A 128 -1.58 13.52 -16.98
CA GLY A 128 -0.95 14.82 -17.10
C GLY A 128 -0.44 15.21 -18.47
#